data_efdb8c0d94c1e88e041b6eb8c7a2478b
#
_entry.id   efdb8c0d94c1e88e041b6eb8c7a2478b
#
_cell.length_a   1.000
_cell.length_b   1.000
_cell.length_c   1.000
_cell.angle_alpha   90.00
_cell.angle_beta   90.00
_cell.angle_gamma   90.00
#
_symmetry.space_group_name_H-M   'P 1'
#
loop_
_entity.id
_entity.type
_entity.pdbx_description
1 polymer ?
#
loop_
_entity_poly.entity_id
_entity_poly.type
_entity_poly.pdbx_seq_one_letter_code
_entity_poly.pdbx_strand_id
1 'polypeptide(L)'
;MLKRIYIALAFTLAAANPALAQEDQPHSAALEHFKSAFADSCFGFDQSYFSNEEPSSWQLSWKPDYSDTERTTTLYEFFCGAGAYNVNYVYYLDDPDFGPFPVAFAIPAFDVKYVDDDFDGDVQSITVRGMTTQWQLTNPSYSPETGTITSSAKWRGIGDASSSGTWVFQQGQFVLKSYDVDASYDDEINPERILEYK
;
A
#
# COMPACT_ATOMS: atom_id res chain seq x y z
N MET A 1 -89.55 5.22 -7.21
CA MET A 1 -88.41 4.27 -7.37
C MET A 1 -87.16 5.10 -7.56
N LEU A 2 -86.36 5.30 -6.47
CA LEU A 2 -85.10 6.04 -6.52
C LEU A 2 -83.99 5.03 -6.64
N LYS A 3 -83.19 5.06 -7.74
CA LYS A 3 -81.94 4.28 -7.90
C LYS A 3 -80.80 5.02 -7.20
N ARG A 4 -80.23 4.39 -6.19
CA ARG A 4 -78.96 4.85 -5.54
C ARG A 4 -77.82 4.42 -6.37
N ILE A 5 -77.01 5.39 -6.84
CA ILE A 5 -75.71 5.17 -7.51
C ILE A 5 -74.64 5.18 -6.42
N TYR A 6 -73.87 4.04 -6.25
CA TYR A 6 -72.71 3.98 -5.41
C TYR A 6 -71.50 4.29 -6.27
N ILE A 7 -70.78 5.37 -5.95
CA ILE A 7 -69.48 5.70 -6.55
C ILE A 7 -68.43 5.04 -5.67
N ALA A 8 -67.77 4.05 -6.20
CA ALA A 8 -66.59 3.44 -5.55
C ALA A 8 -65.32 4.28 -5.84
N LEU A 9 -64.80 4.89 -4.80
CA LEU A 9 -63.53 5.63 -4.86
C LEU A 9 -62.40 4.61 -4.72
N ALA A 10 -61.63 4.36 -5.81
CA ALA A 10 -60.45 3.53 -5.77
C ALA A 10 -59.25 4.37 -5.29
N PHE A 11 -58.77 4.08 -4.09
CA PHE A 11 -57.52 4.63 -3.59
C PHE A 11 -56.34 3.80 -4.18
N THR A 12 -55.56 4.40 -5.08
CA THR A 12 -54.27 3.84 -5.50
C THR A 12 -53.22 4.22 -4.47
N LEU A 13 -52.77 3.24 -3.66
CA LEU A 13 -51.55 3.37 -2.87
C LEU A 13 -50.34 3.36 -3.82
N ALA A 14 -49.70 4.50 -3.97
CA ALA A 14 -48.38 4.56 -4.55
C ALA A 14 -47.36 3.98 -3.53
N ALA A 15 -46.85 2.79 -3.80
CA ALA A 15 -45.72 2.24 -3.05
C ALA A 15 -44.48 3.07 -3.37
N ALA A 16 -44.05 3.90 -2.44
CA ALA A 16 -42.72 4.50 -2.48
C ALA A 16 -41.72 3.39 -2.28
N ASN A 17 -40.98 3.04 -3.33
CA ASN A 17 -39.80 2.20 -3.20
C ASN A 17 -38.75 3.01 -2.38
N PRO A 18 -38.27 2.50 -1.22
CA PRO A 18 -37.08 3.09 -0.61
C PRO A 18 -35.95 2.90 -1.61
N ALA A 19 -35.37 3.99 -2.11
CA ALA A 19 -34.08 3.95 -2.76
C ALA A 19 -33.11 3.34 -1.72
N LEU A 20 -32.66 2.14 -2.00
CA LEU A 20 -31.55 1.55 -1.24
C LEU A 20 -30.38 2.53 -1.44
N ALA A 21 -30.02 3.27 -0.38
CA ALA A 21 -28.77 3.97 -0.32
C ALA A 21 -27.70 2.88 -0.55
N GLN A 22 -26.99 2.97 -1.66
CA GLN A 22 -25.83 2.16 -1.91
C GLN A 22 -24.85 2.58 -0.81
N GLU A 23 -24.62 1.70 0.18
CA GLU A 23 -23.56 1.90 1.15
C GLU A 23 -22.28 2.02 0.33
N ASP A 24 -21.72 3.23 0.30
CA ASP A 24 -20.39 3.47 -0.28
C ASP A 24 -19.42 2.56 0.49
N GLN A 25 -18.97 1.50 -0.20
CA GLN A 25 -17.98 0.59 0.37
C GLN A 25 -16.71 1.40 0.64
N PRO A 26 -16.15 1.37 1.85
CA PRO A 26 -14.91 2.11 2.19
C PRO A 26 -13.80 1.88 1.18
N HIS A 27 -13.74 0.68 0.62
CA HIS A 27 -12.88 0.29 -0.47
C HIS A 27 -12.99 1.17 -1.72
N SER A 28 -14.18 1.67 -2.06
CA SER A 28 -14.38 2.51 -3.25
C SER A 28 -13.68 3.88 -3.12
N ALA A 29 -13.70 4.50 -1.93
CA ALA A 29 -13.05 5.79 -1.70
C ALA A 29 -11.53 5.71 -1.80
N ALA A 30 -10.91 4.70 -1.19
CA ALA A 30 -9.47 4.47 -1.27
C ALA A 30 -9.01 4.18 -2.70
N LEU A 31 -9.77 3.36 -3.44
CA LEU A 31 -9.49 3.03 -4.84
C LEU A 31 -9.58 4.27 -5.75
N GLU A 32 -10.61 5.09 -5.60
CA GLU A 32 -10.77 6.31 -6.41
C GLU A 32 -9.67 7.34 -6.10
N HIS A 33 -9.30 7.47 -4.82
CA HIS A 33 -8.18 8.32 -4.44
C HIS A 33 -6.86 7.81 -5.03
N PHE A 34 -6.60 6.49 -4.95
CA PHE A 34 -5.42 5.87 -5.54
C PHE A 34 -5.35 6.10 -7.05
N LYS A 35 -6.44 5.83 -7.80
CA LYS A 35 -6.50 6.08 -9.24
C LYS A 35 -6.22 7.54 -9.59
N SER A 36 -6.76 8.47 -8.81
CA SER A 36 -6.54 9.90 -9.04
C SER A 36 -5.10 10.34 -8.73
N ALA A 37 -4.53 9.86 -7.62
CA ALA A 37 -3.22 10.31 -7.15
C ALA A 37 -2.04 9.69 -7.93
N PHE A 38 -2.23 8.48 -8.46
CA PHE A 38 -1.17 7.68 -9.10
C PHE A 38 -1.42 7.38 -10.58
N ALA A 39 -2.37 8.08 -11.24
CA ALA A 39 -2.72 7.87 -12.64
C ALA A 39 -1.51 7.89 -13.59
N ASP A 40 -0.56 8.80 -13.36
CA ASP A 40 0.61 9.00 -14.21
C ASP A 40 1.83 8.17 -13.77
N SER A 41 1.80 7.58 -12.58
CA SER A 41 2.96 6.90 -11.99
C SER A 41 2.80 5.39 -11.84
N CYS A 42 1.57 4.86 -11.90
CA CYS A 42 1.29 3.44 -11.85
C CYS A 42 0.88 2.93 -13.24
N PHE A 43 1.59 1.91 -13.72
CA PHE A 43 1.26 1.24 -14.97
C PHE A 43 0.27 0.13 -14.69
N GLY A 44 -0.93 0.18 -15.27
CA GLY A 44 -1.80 -0.98 -15.18
C GLY A 44 -3.30 -0.70 -15.03
N PHE A 45 -3.72 0.55 -14.94
CA PHE A 45 -5.16 0.86 -14.88
C PHE A 45 -5.92 0.43 -16.12
N ASP A 46 -5.26 0.38 -17.30
CA ASP A 46 -5.84 -0.05 -18.58
C ASP A 46 -5.45 -1.48 -18.99
N GLN A 47 -4.57 -2.14 -18.26
CA GLN A 47 -4.18 -3.50 -18.60
C GLN A 47 -5.17 -4.48 -17.97
N SER A 48 -6.00 -5.10 -18.79
CA SER A 48 -7.02 -6.09 -18.44
C SER A 48 -6.49 -7.29 -17.64
N TYR A 49 -5.20 -7.43 -17.46
CA TYR A 49 -4.56 -8.51 -16.71
C TYR A 49 -4.64 -8.32 -15.20
N PHE A 50 -4.69 -7.05 -14.72
CA PHE A 50 -4.68 -6.73 -13.28
C PHE A 50 -5.88 -5.88 -12.84
N SER A 51 -6.71 -5.43 -13.77
CA SER A 51 -7.81 -4.50 -13.50
C SER A 51 -9.01 -5.11 -12.76
N ASN A 52 -9.03 -6.43 -12.55
CA ASN A 52 -10.12 -7.15 -11.91
C ASN A 52 -9.75 -7.75 -10.54
N GLU A 53 -8.55 -7.54 -10.04
CA GLU A 53 -8.21 -7.99 -8.70
C GLU A 53 -8.67 -6.95 -7.68
N GLU A 54 -9.52 -7.39 -6.76
CA GLU A 54 -9.86 -6.62 -5.57
C GLU A 54 -8.56 -6.37 -4.79
N PRO A 55 -8.30 -5.14 -4.31
CA PRO A 55 -7.11 -4.87 -3.50
C PRO A 55 -7.15 -5.69 -2.22
N SER A 56 -6.00 -6.19 -1.82
CA SER A 56 -5.87 -6.77 -0.49
C SER A 56 -6.15 -5.72 0.57
N SER A 57 -6.83 -6.11 1.65
CA SER A 57 -7.10 -5.19 2.75
C SER A 57 -7.03 -5.88 4.11
N TRP A 58 -6.62 -5.12 5.13
CA TRP A 58 -6.48 -5.60 6.50
C TRP A 58 -6.90 -4.53 7.50
N GLN A 59 -7.59 -4.96 8.55
CA GLN A 59 -7.89 -4.09 9.69
C GLN A 59 -6.67 -4.01 10.60
N LEU A 60 -6.25 -2.77 10.92
CA LEU A 60 -5.22 -2.47 11.88
C LEU A 60 -5.82 -1.81 13.10
N SER A 61 -5.31 -2.12 14.28
CA SER A 61 -5.69 -1.42 15.50
C SER A 61 -4.47 -1.06 16.33
N TRP A 62 -4.56 0.03 17.07
CA TRP A 62 -3.54 0.45 18.03
C TRP A 62 -4.15 1.29 19.14
N LYS A 63 -3.45 1.33 20.25
CA LYS A 63 -3.79 2.23 21.35
C LYS A 63 -2.80 3.41 21.33
N PRO A 64 -3.25 4.64 21.06
CA PRO A 64 -2.38 5.81 21.13
C PRO A 64 -1.86 6.06 22.55
N ASP A 65 -0.61 6.52 22.67
CA ASP A 65 0.01 6.79 23.97
C ASP A 65 -0.73 7.89 24.78
N TYR A 66 -1.46 8.75 24.09
CA TYR A 66 -2.22 9.86 24.68
C TYR A 66 -3.70 9.55 24.95
N SER A 67 -4.16 8.34 24.66
CA SER A 67 -5.59 7.97 24.77
C SER A 67 -5.76 6.56 25.31
N ASP A 68 -6.83 6.37 26.08
CA ASP A 68 -7.25 5.03 26.52
C ASP A 68 -8.14 4.31 25.51
N THR A 69 -8.58 5.01 24.45
CA THR A 69 -9.43 4.47 23.40
C THR A 69 -8.59 3.87 22.29
N GLU A 70 -8.88 2.62 21.94
CA GLU A 70 -8.29 1.96 20.77
C GLU A 70 -8.77 2.64 19.49
N ARG A 71 -7.87 2.82 18.52
CA ARG A 71 -8.15 3.30 17.17
C ARG A 71 -8.01 2.17 16.17
N THR A 72 -8.75 2.28 15.08
CA THR A 72 -8.69 1.33 13.96
C THR A 72 -8.53 2.08 12.65
N THR A 73 -7.90 1.44 11.68
CA THR A 73 -7.79 1.89 10.29
C THR A 73 -7.78 0.69 9.37
N THR A 74 -8.08 0.87 8.10
CA THR A 74 -7.93 -0.18 7.09
C THR A 74 -6.68 0.07 6.27
N LEU A 75 -5.81 -0.94 6.19
CA LEU A 75 -4.68 -0.97 5.25
C LEU A 75 -5.16 -1.57 3.94
N TYR A 76 -4.93 -0.87 2.83
CA TYR A 76 -5.14 -1.38 1.47
C TYR A 76 -3.80 -1.51 0.74
N GLU A 77 -3.71 -2.52 -0.13
CA GLU A 77 -2.58 -2.75 -1.03
C GLU A 77 -3.08 -2.69 -2.47
N PHE A 78 -2.59 -1.70 -3.23
CA PHE A 78 -2.96 -1.50 -4.63
C PHE A 78 -1.77 -1.83 -5.55
N PHE A 79 -2.02 -2.66 -6.55
CA PHE A 79 -1.04 -2.91 -7.61
C PHE A 79 -0.71 -1.61 -8.36
N CYS A 80 0.58 -1.34 -8.57
CA CYS A 80 1.05 -0.12 -9.23
C CYS A 80 1.82 -0.38 -10.52
N GLY A 81 2.26 -1.60 -10.76
CA GLY A 81 2.94 -1.99 -11.98
C GLY A 81 3.93 -3.11 -11.78
N ALA A 82 4.43 -3.67 -12.88
CA ALA A 82 5.40 -4.74 -12.86
C ALA A 82 6.48 -4.53 -13.91
N GLY A 83 7.73 -4.87 -13.54
CA GLY A 83 8.85 -5.06 -14.45
C GLY A 83 9.09 -6.55 -14.69
N ALA A 84 10.27 -6.88 -15.25
CA ALA A 84 10.62 -8.26 -15.59
C ALA A 84 10.70 -9.19 -14.34
N TYR A 85 11.06 -8.66 -13.18
CA TYR A 85 11.30 -9.43 -11.95
C TYR A 85 10.91 -8.67 -10.68
N ASN A 86 10.32 -7.49 -10.81
CA ASN A 86 9.85 -6.66 -9.71
C ASN A 86 8.39 -6.28 -9.95
N VAL A 87 7.57 -6.38 -8.89
CA VAL A 87 6.18 -5.94 -8.87
C VAL A 87 6.04 -4.83 -7.83
N ASN A 88 5.38 -3.75 -8.20
CA ASN A 88 5.25 -2.57 -7.35
C ASN A 88 3.82 -2.41 -6.84
N TYR A 89 3.72 -2.03 -5.58
CA TYR A 89 2.46 -1.74 -4.90
C TYR A 89 2.51 -0.42 -4.17
N VAL A 90 1.35 0.21 -4.02
CA VAL A 90 1.12 1.38 -3.17
C VAL A 90 0.18 0.98 -2.05
N TYR A 91 0.51 1.37 -0.83
CA TYR A 91 -0.32 1.13 0.34
C TYR A 91 -1.09 2.38 0.73
N TYR A 92 -2.31 2.18 1.21
CA TYR A 92 -3.17 3.22 1.75
C TYR A 92 -3.61 2.87 3.16
N LEU A 93 -3.70 3.88 4.01
CA LEU A 93 -4.45 3.80 5.25
C LEU A 93 -5.76 4.58 5.06
N ASP A 94 -6.87 3.97 5.44
CA ASP A 94 -8.18 4.60 5.46
C ASP A 94 -8.60 4.83 6.91
N ASP A 95 -8.32 6.05 7.38
CA ASP A 95 -8.62 6.47 8.76
C ASP A 95 -10.06 6.96 8.83
N PRO A 96 -10.86 6.50 9.80
CA PRO A 96 -12.27 6.91 9.92
C PRO A 96 -12.50 8.42 10.06
N ASP A 97 -11.51 9.16 10.58
CA ASP A 97 -11.61 10.60 10.81
C ASP A 97 -11.10 11.43 9.62
N PHE A 98 -10.10 10.91 8.88
CA PHE A 98 -9.40 11.66 7.83
C PHE A 98 -9.64 11.10 6.42
N GLY A 99 -10.19 9.89 6.31
CA GLY A 99 -10.36 9.19 5.05
C GLY A 99 -9.06 8.55 4.52
N PRO A 100 -9.06 8.09 3.26
CA PRO A 100 -7.93 7.37 2.69
C PRO A 100 -6.76 8.29 2.31
N PHE A 101 -5.55 7.86 2.67
CA PHE A 101 -4.30 8.53 2.28
C PHE A 101 -3.18 7.51 1.98
N PRO A 102 -2.27 7.83 1.04
CA PRO A 102 -1.17 6.93 0.71
C PRO A 102 -0.13 6.88 1.83
N VAL A 103 0.44 5.71 2.07
CA VAL A 103 1.53 5.50 3.02
C VAL A 103 2.86 5.90 2.39
N ALA A 104 3.58 6.82 3.02
CA ALA A 104 4.95 7.18 2.65
C ALA A 104 5.92 6.36 3.51
N PHE A 105 6.73 5.52 2.88
CA PHE A 105 7.71 4.68 3.55
C PHE A 105 9.06 5.39 3.62
N ALA A 106 9.61 5.53 4.84
CA ALA A 106 10.96 6.03 5.02
C ALA A 106 11.96 5.00 4.49
N ILE A 107 12.92 5.44 3.70
CA ILE A 107 14.04 4.64 3.19
C ILE A 107 15.35 5.39 3.35
N PRO A 108 16.50 4.70 3.56
CA PRO A 108 17.80 5.36 3.57
C PRO A 108 18.17 5.84 2.17
N ALA A 109 18.72 7.05 2.10
CA ALA A 109 19.48 7.51 0.96
C ALA A 109 20.95 7.12 1.19
N PHE A 110 21.55 6.33 0.31
CA PHE A 110 22.90 5.81 0.48
C PHE A 110 23.73 5.92 -0.81
N ASP A 111 25.05 5.94 -0.64
CA ASP A 111 26.03 5.83 -1.71
C ASP A 111 26.76 4.50 -1.60
N VAL A 112 27.02 3.88 -2.74
CA VAL A 112 27.89 2.72 -2.88
C VAL A 112 29.20 3.18 -3.51
N LYS A 113 30.31 2.80 -2.91
CA LYS A 113 31.64 2.97 -3.48
C LYS A 113 32.23 1.62 -3.81
N TYR A 114 32.72 1.47 -5.03
CA TYR A 114 33.39 0.27 -5.51
C TYR A 114 34.92 0.45 -5.49
N VAL A 115 35.65 -0.66 -5.38
CA VAL A 115 37.12 -0.67 -5.48
C VAL A 115 37.51 -0.21 -6.89
N ASP A 116 38.46 0.68 -6.99
CA ASP A 116 38.97 1.27 -8.23
C ASP A 116 37.89 1.95 -9.11
N ASP A 117 36.75 2.36 -8.50
CA ASP A 117 35.57 2.88 -9.17
C ASP A 117 34.99 1.94 -10.25
N ASP A 118 35.28 0.64 -10.15
CA ASP A 118 34.76 -0.39 -11.03
C ASP A 118 33.42 -0.93 -10.51
N PHE A 119 32.33 -0.64 -11.20
CA PHE A 119 30.99 -1.04 -10.85
C PHE A 119 30.78 -2.57 -10.80
N ASP A 120 31.53 -3.32 -11.60
CA ASP A 120 31.53 -4.79 -11.59
C ASP A 120 32.55 -5.40 -10.58
N GLY A 121 33.24 -4.52 -9.85
CA GLY A 121 34.22 -4.91 -8.85
C GLY A 121 33.63 -5.04 -7.44
N ASP A 122 34.53 -5.30 -6.47
CA ASP A 122 34.17 -5.43 -5.06
C ASP A 122 33.58 -4.14 -4.49
N VAL A 123 32.56 -4.26 -3.63
CA VAL A 123 32.02 -3.14 -2.86
C VAL A 123 33.02 -2.70 -1.79
N GLN A 124 33.50 -1.46 -1.88
CA GLN A 124 34.42 -0.90 -0.89
C GLN A 124 33.65 -0.41 0.35
N SER A 125 32.51 0.26 0.16
CA SER A 125 31.67 0.74 1.27
C SER A 125 30.27 1.13 0.82
N ILE A 126 29.30 1.00 1.74
CA ILE A 126 27.96 1.57 1.63
C ILE A 126 27.80 2.62 2.73
N THR A 127 27.43 3.86 2.35
CA THR A 127 27.32 4.98 3.31
C THR A 127 25.95 5.60 3.27
N VAL A 128 25.22 5.56 4.39
CA VAL A 128 23.93 6.24 4.52
C VAL A 128 24.16 7.74 4.67
N ARG A 129 23.55 8.54 3.78
CA ARG A 129 23.63 10.02 3.78
C ARG A 129 22.49 10.70 4.49
N GLY A 130 21.36 10.01 4.65
CA GLY A 130 20.14 10.54 5.25
C GLY A 130 18.96 9.63 4.97
N MET A 131 17.75 10.17 5.19
CA MET A 131 16.49 9.47 4.93
C MET A 131 15.71 10.21 3.85
N THR A 132 15.00 9.45 3.03
CA THR A 132 14.00 9.94 2.09
C THR A 132 12.71 9.14 2.23
N THR A 133 11.72 9.39 1.41
CA THR A 133 10.47 8.63 1.40
C THR A 133 10.13 8.15 0.00
N GLN A 134 9.42 7.04 -0.07
CA GLN A 134 8.82 6.53 -1.30
C GLN A 134 7.39 6.05 -1.06
N TRP A 135 6.56 6.12 -2.08
CA TRP A 135 5.16 5.67 -2.04
C TRP A 135 5.00 4.22 -2.49
N GLN A 136 5.86 3.78 -3.41
CA GLN A 136 5.83 2.44 -3.97
C GLN A 136 6.81 1.54 -3.24
N LEU A 137 6.36 0.34 -2.90
CA LEU A 137 7.22 -0.75 -2.45
C LEU A 137 7.31 -1.82 -3.53
N THR A 138 8.49 -2.38 -3.68
CA THR A 138 8.79 -3.43 -4.67
C THR A 138 8.73 -4.79 -4.01
N ASN A 139 8.02 -5.75 -4.62
CA ASN A 139 7.79 -7.11 -4.11
C ASN A 139 7.45 -7.11 -2.60
N PRO A 140 6.48 -6.30 -2.16
CA PRO A 140 6.16 -6.22 -0.75
C PRO A 140 5.41 -7.45 -0.26
N SER A 141 5.42 -7.65 1.05
CA SER A 141 4.58 -8.62 1.75
C SER A 141 4.17 -8.04 3.10
N TYR A 142 2.88 -8.08 3.40
CA TYR A 142 2.34 -7.69 4.71
C TYR A 142 2.06 -8.92 5.56
N SER A 143 2.53 -8.91 6.82
CA SER A 143 2.23 -9.92 7.84
C SER A 143 1.23 -9.34 8.85
N PRO A 144 -0.03 -9.79 8.85
CA PRO A 144 -1.04 -9.34 9.82
C PRO A 144 -0.69 -9.72 11.27
N GLU A 145 0.03 -10.82 11.46
CA GLU A 145 0.41 -11.32 12.79
C GLU A 145 1.38 -10.38 13.53
N THR A 146 2.25 -9.73 12.77
CA THR A 146 3.29 -8.84 13.31
C THR A 146 3.06 -7.37 13.00
N GLY A 147 2.07 -7.05 12.17
CA GLY A 147 1.84 -5.69 11.65
C GLY A 147 3.02 -5.19 10.82
N THR A 148 3.70 -6.06 10.11
CA THR A 148 4.97 -5.76 9.43
C THR A 148 4.80 -5.82 7.92
N ILE A 149 5.31 -4.80 7.21
CA ILE A 149 5.53 -4.83 5.78
C ILE A 149 7.02 -5.05 5.53
N THR A 150 7.35 -6.02 4.68
CA THR A 150 8.68 -6.20 4.10
C THR A 150 8.64 -5.86 2.61
N SER A 151 9.75 -5.43 2.04
CA SER A 151 9.87 -5.16 0.61
C SER A 151 11.27 -5.54 0.14
N SER A 152 11.40 -6.05 -1.08
CA SER A 152 12.69 -6.41 -1.68
C SER A 152 12.74 -6.01 -3.14
N ALA A 153 13.70 -5.16 -3.50
CA ALA A 153 13.91 -4.70 -4.87
C ALA A 153 15.15 -5.36 -5.44
N LYS A 154 14.99 -6.14 -6.49
CA LYS A 154 16.12 -6.69 -7.25
C LYS A 154 16.63 -5.61 -8.20
N TRP A 155 17.94 -5.39 -8.23
CA TRP A 155 18.56 -4.46 -9.16
C TRP A 155 18.89 -5.13 -10.50
N ARG A 156 19.04 -6.47 -10.48
CA ARG A 156 19.08 -7.30 -11.67
C ARG A 156 18.33 -8.64 -11.48
N GLY A 157 18.07 -9.37 -12.58
CA GLY A 157 17.15 -10.51 -12.60
C GLY A 157 17.46 -11.65 -11.64
N ILE A 158 18.73 -11.98 -11.42
CA ILE A 158 19.13 -13.04 -10.49
C ILE A 158 19.00 -12.60 -9.02
N GLY A 159 19.03 -11.28 -8.73
CA GLY A 159 18.73 -10.72 -7.41
C GLY A 159 19.88 -10.77 -6.42
N ASP A 160 21.09 -10.99 -6.88
CA ASP A 160 22.34 -10.86 -6.13
C ASP A 160 22.54 -9.39 -5.71
N ALA A 161 22.40 -8.45 -6.65
CA ALA A 161 22.30 -7.04 -6.30
C ALA A 161 20.86 -6.67 -5.98
N SER A 162 20.62 -6.16 -4.75
CA SER A 162 19.27 -5.93 -4.25
C SER A 162 19.24 -4.96 -3.07
N SER A 163 18.03 -4.51 -2.72
CA SER A 163 17.78 -3.82 -1.46
C SER A 163 16.49 -4.31 -0.83
N SER A 164 16.43 -4.34 0.50
CA SER A 164 15.22 -4.74 1.22
C SER A 164 14.99 -3.90 2.46
N GLY A 165 13.73 -3.66 2.77
CA GLY A 165 13.31 -2.90 3.94
C GLY A 165 12.25 -3.63 4.76
N THR A 166 12.19 -3.30 6.05
CA THR A 166 11.18 -3.80 6.98
C THR A 166 10.57 -2.62 7.74
N TRP A 167 9.25 -2.50 7.68
CA TRP A 167 8.48 -1.47 8.41
C TRP A 167 7.46 -2.13 9.30
N VAL A 168 7.28 -1.59 10.51
CA VAL A 168 6.31 -2.09 11.50
C VAL A 168 5.27 -1.02 11.75
N PHE A 169 4.00 -1.42 11.81
CA PHE A 169 2.90 -0.53 12.17
C PHE A 169 2.97 -0.18 13.66
N GLN A 170 3.14 1.11 13.95
CA GLN A 170 3.23 1.64 15.30
C GLN A 170 2.55 3.01 15.38
N GLN A 171 1.70 3.22 16.36
CA GLN A 171 1.04 4.51 16.62
C GLN A 171 0.36 5.12 15.39
N GLY A 172 -0.28 4.26 14.55
CA GLY A 172 -1.03 4.70 13.37
C GLY A 172 -0.20 4.92 12.11
N GLN A 173 1.07 4.52 12.09
CA GLN A 173 1.97 4.69 10.95
C GLN A 173 2.96 3.53 10.79
N PHE A 174 3.54 3.37 9.61
CA PHE A 174 4.61 2.41 9.37
C PHE A 174 5.98 3.04 9.63
N VAL A 175 6.72 2.44 10.57
CA VAL A 175 8.05 2.90 11.00
C VAL A 175 9.12 1.94 10.48
N LEU A 176 10.13 2.48 9.82
CA LEU A 176 11.27 1.67 9.34
C LEU A 176 11.99 1.03 10.52
N LYS A 177 12.20 -0.28 10.45
CA LYS A 177 12.94 -1.06 11.44
C LYS A 177 14.33 -1.44 10.96
N SER A 178 14.45 -1.87 9.72
CA SER A 178 15.73 -2.25 9.15
C SER A 178 15.76 -2.06 7.65
N TYR A 179 16.96 -1.90 7.12
CA TYR A 179 17.21 -1.84 5.69
C TYR A 179 18.53 -2.53 5.36
N ASP A 180 18.45 -3.43 4.37
CA ASP A 180 19.58 -4.23 3.92
C ASP A 180 19.87 -3.92 2.46
N VAL A 181 21.13 -3.94 2.07
CA VAL A 181 21.58 -3.71 0.70
C VAL A 181 22.64 -4.73 0.32
N ASP A 182 22.43 -5.37 -0.80
CA ASP A 182 23.44 -6.10 -1.51
C ASP A 182 23.80 -5.28 -2.75
N ALA A 183 24.97 -4.67 -2.73
CA ALA A 183 25.40 -3.82 -3.83
C ALA A 183 26.43 -4.53 -4.74
N SER A 184 26.76 -5.80 -4.44
CA SER A 184 27.66 -6.61 -5.27
C SER A 184 26.91 -7.18 -6.48
N TYR A 185 27.67 -7.44 -7.54
CA TYR A 185 27.17 -8.10 -8.75
C TYR A 185 27.90 -9.40 -9.00
N ASP A 186 28.15 -10.15 -7.89
CA ASP A 186 29.05 -11.31 -7.82
C ASP A 186 28.36 -12.67 -7.95
N ASP A 187 27.05 -12.69 -8.30
CA ASP A 187 26.18 -13.86 -8.40
C ASP A 187 25.87 -14.54 -7.05
N GLU A 188 26.23 -13.92 -5.92
CA GLU A 188 25.91 -14.37 -4.57
C GLU A 188 24.90 -13.42 -3.90
N ILE A 189 24.06 -13.95 -3.00
CA ILE A 189 23.10 -13.16 -2.22
C ILE A 189 23.67 -12.99 -0.81
N ASN A 190 24.24 -11.83 -0.53
CA ASN A 190 24.93 -11.54 0.73
C ASN A 190 24.68 -10.11 1.26
N PRO A 191 23.40 -9.70 1.47
CA PRO A 191 23.05 -8.34 1.82
C PRO A 191 23.68 -7.90 3.15
N GLU A 192 24.16 -6.66 3.18
CA GLU A 192 24.64 -5.98 4.38
C GLU A 192 23.51 -5.16 5.02
N ARG A 193 23.36 -5.27 6.35
CA ARG A 193 22.46 -4.43 7.13
C ARG A 193 23.05 -3.02 7.26
N ILE A 194 22.51 -2.04 6.49
CA ILE A 194 22.99 -0.65 6.51
C ILE A 194 22.25 0.22 7.52
N LEU A 195 21.08 -0.22 7.99
CA LEU A 195 20.27 0.50 8.99
C LEU A 195 19.47 -0.46 9.85
N GLU A 196 19.46 -0.21 11.17
CA GLU A 196 18.61 -0.92 12.13
C GLU A 196 18.19 0.00 13.28
N TYR A 197 16.88 0.07 13.52
CA TYR A 197 16.29 0.76 14.68
C TYR A 197 15.73 -0.24 15.69
N LYS A 198 16.00 0.00 16.97
CA LYS A 198 15.55 -0.83 18.10
C LYS A 198 14.09 -0.56 18.46
#